data_a28476be5530a84e30fff86ae567484e
#
_entry.id   a28476be5530a84e30fff86ae567484e
#
_cell.length_a   1.000
_cell.length_b   1.000
_cell.length_c   1.000
_cell.angle_alpha   90.00
_cell.angle_beta   90.00
_cell.angle_gamma   90.00
#
_symmetry.space_group_name_H-M   'P 1'
#
loop_
_entity.id
_entity.type
_entity.pdbx_description
1 polymer ?
#
loop_
_entity_poly.entity_id
_entity_poly.type
_entity_poly.pdbx_seq_one_letter_code
_entity_poly.pdbx_strand_id
1 'polypeptide(L)'
;MVVRAVSARVSKGAVGGFLEVLAYRMAMTVSSRTPEGAGQQASERSPFARLTELLAPYTPGKPLIALSVGEPQHPVPGFVGPVLAEHIADFGRYPMAKGIAPFRQAAAGWLSRRFDLPRPIDPESEVLVLNGSREGLFFAALTATRFVGARKGRPAILVPNPFYPAYGAGARAASCETIYLPTTPANGFLPDLDALDEATLARTVAFYIASPANPQGSVASRDYFTRLKQLADRFGFMIFSDECYSEIYTKTAPGSALECAGADFHNVVAFQSLSKRSNLPGVRVGFAAGDRRFLSMFHDLRNVAAPQVPVPLQHVAVAAYGDEAHVEENRRLYRTKFDLADQILGNRYGYKRPAGGFCVWLDVSSLGGDEAVTVKLYREAGVRVVPGSYLARDQAGGFNPGAGYIRLALVADSALTAEALHRLIAILE
;
A
#
# COMPACT_ATOMS: atom_id res chain seq x y z
N MET A 1 33.16 39.65 -34.80
CA MET A 1 33.43 40.03 -36.20
C MET A 1 33.30 38.78 -37.06
N VAL A 2 32.34 38.78 -37.99
CA VAL A 2 32.08 37.89 -39.12
C VAL A 2 31.62 36.47 -38.77
N VAL A 3 30.28 36.30 -38.72
CA VAL A 3 29.54 35.08 -38.95
C VAL A 3 29.42 34.87 -40.48
N ARG A 4 29.90 33.76 -41.01
CA ARG A 4 29.59 33.32 -42.37
C ARG A 4 28.48 32.26 -42.33
N ALA A 5 27.36 32.60 -42.98
CA ALA A 5 26.25 31.71 -43.26
C ALA A 5 26.67 30.66 -44.31
N VAL A 6 26.39 29.41 -44.06
CA VAL A 6 26.41 28.33 -45.06
C VAL A 6 24.96 28.01 -45.42
N SER A 7 24.56 28.40 -46.62
CA SER A 7 23.31 28.05 -47.28
C SER A 7 23.43 26.62 -47.83
N ALA A 8 22.72 25.67 -47.30
CA ALA A 8 22.54 24.35 -47.91
C ALA A 8 21.15 24.27 -48.56
N ARG A 9 21.10 24.12 -49.88
CA ARG A 9 19.90 23.79 -50.66
C ARG A 9 19.42 22.40 -50.28
N VAL A 10 18.24 22.32 -49.68
CA VAL A 10 17.52 21.06 -49.49
C VAL A 10 16.59 20.85 -50.70
N SER A 11 16.77 19.75 -51.39
CA SER A 11 15.96 19.34 -52.54
C SER A 11 14.52 19.00 -52.13
N LYS A 12 13.54 19.50 -52.87
CA LYS A 12 12.08 19.37 -52.64
C LYS A 12 11.51 17.96 -52.86
N GLY A 13 12.30 16.90 -52.81
CA GLY A 13 11.84 15.55 -53.12
C GLY A 13 11.59 14.61 -51.93
N ALA A 14 12.10 14.94 -50.73
CA ALA A 14 12.07 13.99 -49.59
C ALA A 14 11.04 14.28 -48.49
N VAL A 15 10.39 15.45 -48.51
CA VAL A 15 9.48 15.87 -47.40
C VAL A 15 8.03 15.45 -47.67
N GLY A 16 7.63 15.24 -48.93
CA GLY A 16 6.26 14.85 -49.31
C GLY A 16 5.90 13.41 -48.84
N GLY A 17 6.82 12.48 -48.99
CA GLY A 17 6.58 11.08 -48.62
C GLY A 17 6.46 10.81 -47.11
N PHE A 18 7.12 11.63 -46.29
CA PHE A 18 7.10 11.45 -44.83
C PHE A 18 5.82 11.96 -44.19
N LEU A 19 5.25 13.02 -44.73
CA LEU A 19 3.96 13.60 -44.28
C LEU A 19 2.76 12.72 -44.68
N GLU A 20 2.81 12.11 -45.88
CA GLU A 20 1.76 11.17 -46.31
C GLU A 20 1.78 9.86 -45.47
N VAL A 21 2.95 9.33 -45.12
CA VAL A 21 3.06 8.14 -44.24
C VAL A 21 2.61 8.44 -42.80
N LEU A 22 2.84 9.67 -42.29
CA LEU A 22 2.32 10.09 -40.99
C LEU A 22 0.81 10.31 -41.03
N ALA A 23 0.25 10.88 -42.08
CA ALA A 23 -1.19 11.06 -42.25
C ALA A 23 -1.92 9.72 -42.42
N TYR A 24 -1.31 8.76 -43.14
CA TYR A 24 -1.86 7.41 -43.29
C TYR A 24 -1.82 6.59 -42.00
N ARG A 25 -0.78 6.76 -41.16
CA ARG A 25 -0.74 6.17 -39.82
C ARG A 25 -1.69 6.82 -38.83
N MET A 26 -1.96 8.11 -38.92
CA MET A 26 -2.97 8.80 -38.10
C MET A 26 -4.41 8.46 -38.52
N ALA A 27 -4.67 8.18 -39.80
CA ALA A 27 -6.02 7.82 -40.29
C ALA A 27 -6.42 6.37 -39.96
N MET A 28 -5.48 5.46 -39.67
CA MET A 28 -5.77 4.07 -39.33
C MET A 28 -6.02 3.80 -37.83
N THR A 29 -5.93 4.83 -36.97
CA THR A 29 -6.10 4.66 -35.50
C THR A 29 -7.36 5.30 -34.94
N VAL A 30 -8.29 5.76 -35.76
CA VAL A 30 -9.62 6.18 -35.29
C VAL A 30 -10.67 5.18 -35.77
N SER A 31 -10.59 3.95 -35.28
CA SER A 31 -11.75 3.08 -35.19
C SER A 31 -12.60 3.57 -34.03
N SER A 32 -13.78 4.09 -34.33
CA SER A 32 -14.79 4.47 -33.35
C SER A 32 -15.30 3.25 -32.58
N ARG A 33 -14.53 2.80 -31.58
CA ARG A 33 -15.05 2.04 -30.48
C ARG A 33 -15.54 3.05 -29.45
N THR A 34 -16.83 3.18 -29.30
CA THR A 34 -17.47 3.77 -28.12
C THR A 34 -16.84 3.10 -26.89
N PRO A 35 -16.29 3.86 -25.94
CA PRO A 35 -15.70 3.23 -24.76
C PRO A 35 -16.83 2.72 -23.87
N GLU A 36 -17.08 1.43 -23.90
CA GLU A 36 -17.68 0.71 -22.77
C GLU A 36 -16.70 0.79 -21.60
N GLY A 37 -16.58 1.90 -20.95
CA GLY A 37 -15.54 2.05 -19.91
C GLY A 37 -15.52 3.38 -19.19
N ALA A 38 -16.42 4.31 -19.49
CA ALA A 38 -16.43 5.59 -18.78
C ALA A 38 -16.64 5.42 -17.26
N GLY A 39 -17.42 4.43 -16.83
CA GLY A 39 -17.62 4.08 -15.42
C GLY A 39 -16.41 3.40 -14.78
N GLN A 40 -15.65 2.58 -15.52
CA GLN A 40 -14.43 1.94 -15.02
C GLN A 40 -13.25 2.91 -14.90
N GLN A 41 -13.10 3.87 -15.82
CA GLN A 41 -12.02 4.86 -15.77
C GLN A 41 -12.13 5.78 -14.55
N ALA A 42 -13.32 6.19 -14.14
CA ALA A 42 -13.51 7.00 -12.93
C ALA A 42 -13.07 6.24 -11.66
N SER A 43 -13.23 4.91 -11.62
CA SER A 43 -12.84 4.07 -10.47
C SER A 43 -11.33 3.83 -10.37
N GLU A 44 -10.55 4.09 -11.42
CA GLU A 44 -9.10 3.87 -11.45
C GLU A 44 -8.27 5.06 -10.96
N ARG A 45 -8.90 6.22 -10.81
CA ARG A 45 -8.20 7.44 -10.36
C ARG A 45 -7.75 7.30 -8.91
N SER A 46 -6.57 7.86 -8.64
CA SER A 46 -6.04 7.91 -7.27
C SER A 46 -7.05 8.55 -6.31
N PRO A 47 -7.28 7.96 -5.11
CA PRO A 47 -8.11 8.60 -4.08
C PRO A 47 -7.73 10.04 -3.77
N PHE A 48 -6.44 10.35 -3.84
CA PHE A 48 -5.92 11.71 -3.59
C PHE A 48 -6.18 12.67 -4.76
N ALA A 49 -6.16 12.20 -6.00
CA ALA A 49 -6.54 13.00 -7.15
C ALA A 49 -8.05 13.34 -7.10
N ARG A 50 -8.89 12.35 -6.80
CA ARG A 50 -10.34 12.56 -6.58
C ARG A 50 -10.60 13.55 -5.45
N LEU A 51 -9.90 13.41 -4.31
CA LEU A 51 -10.00 14.36 -3.20
C LEU A 51 -9.60 15.78 -3.60
N THR A 52 -8.55 15.93 -4.38
CA THR A 52 -8.10 17.24 -4.87
C THR A 52 -9.15 17.89 -5.76
N GLU A 53 -9.79 17.12 -6.64
CA GLU A 53 -10.88 17.62 -7.50
C GLU A 53 -12.14 17.97 -6.68
N LEU A 54 -12.53 17.13 -5.72
CA LEU A 54 -13.65 17.39 -4.82
C LEU A 54 -13.48 18.73 -4.09
N LEU A 55 -12.26 19.02 -3.64
CA LEU A 55 -11.97 20.22 -2.85
C LEU A 55 -11.58 21.45 -3.68
N ALA A 56 -11.29 21.27 -4.98
CA ALA A 56 -10.84 22.35 -5.86
C ALA A 56 -11.73 23.61 -5.89
N PRO A 57 -13.08 23.52 -5.82
CA PRO A 57 -13.95 24.69 -5.78
C PRO A 57 -13.92 25.49 -4.47
N TYR A 58 -13.27 24.98 -3.43
CA TYR A 58 -13.36 25.50 -2.07
C TYR A 58 -12.00 25.98 -1.54
N THR A 59 -12.06 26.92 -0.60
CA THR A 59 -10.92 27.35 0.22
C THR A 59 -11.08 26.86 1.66
N PRO A 60 -9.99 26.51 2.37
CA PRO A 60 -10.09 26.13 3.76
C PRO A 60 -10.50 27.30 4.63
N GLY A 61 -11.50 27.11 5.51
CA GLY A 61 -12.03 28.16 6.37
C GLY A 61 -11.14 28.54 7.56
N LYS A 62 -10.16 27.71 7.86
CA LYS A 62 -9.11 27.93 8.88
C LYS A 62 -7.75 27.42 8.33
N PRO A 63 -6.63 27.76 8.97
CA PRO A 63 -5.32 27.19 8.60
C PRO A 63 -5.41 25.67 8.47
N LEU A 64 -4.92 25.16 7.34
CA LEU A 64 -5.12 23.77 6.93
C LEU A 64 -4.39 22.80 7.85
N ILE A 65 -5.11 21.79 8.35
CA ILE A 65 -4.55 20.60 9.00
C ILE A 65 -4.85 19.39 8.11
N ALA A 66 -3.79 18.81 7.52
CA ALA A 66 -3.93 17.72 6.57
C ALA A 66 -3.83 16.35 7.27
N LEU A 67 -4.96 15.68 7.45
CA LEU A 67 -5.06 14.31 7.97
C LEU A 67 -5.40 13.30 6.86
N SER A 68 -5.29 13.71 5.58
CA SER A 68 -5.65 12.88 4.44
C SER A 68 -4.53 11.94 3.98
N VAL A 69 -3.26 12.31 4.14
CA VAL A 69 -2.12 11.51 3.66
C VAL A 69 -1.51 10.74 4.82
N GLY A 70 -1.43 9.41 4.66
CA GLY A 70 -0.79 8.52 5.64
C GLY A 70 0.74 8.53 5.53
N GLU A 71 1.36 9.69 5.58
CA GLU A 71 2.81 9.88 5.61
C GLU A 71 3.26 10.22 7.02
N PRO A 72 4.08 9.36 7.67
CA PRO A 72 4.61 9.64 8.99
C PRO A 72 5.36 10.97 9.06
N GLN A 73 5.11 11.75 10.12
CA GLN A 73 5.70 13.07 10.33
C GLN A 73 6.55 13.15 11.61
N HIS A 74 6.81 12.04 12.27
CA HIS A 74 7.74 11.99 13.39
C HIS A 74 9.20 12.19 12.90
N PRO A 75 10.13 12.56 13.77
CA PRO A 75 11.53 12.79 13.39
C PRO A 75 12.18 11.55 12.75
N VAL A 76 13.07 11.80 11.79
CA VAL A 76 13.95 10.76 11.23
C VAL A 76 14.91 10.28 12.32
N PRO A 77 15.11 8.95 12.48
CA PRO A 77 16.04 8.42 13.48
C PRO A 77 17.46 8.94 13.33
N GLY A 78 18.10 9.26 14.45
CA GLY A 78 19.40 9.94 14.47
C GLY A 78 20.56 9.16 13.83
N PHE A 79 20.45 7.84 13.71
CA PHE A 79 21.47 7.01 13.06
C PHE A 79 21.51 7.17 11.53
N VAL A 80 20.46 7.70 10.89
CA VAL A 80 20.35 7.75 9.42
C VAL A 80 21.48 8.59 8.79
N GLY A 81 21.72 9.77 9.31
CA GLY A 81 22.79 10.66 8.80
C GLY A 81 24.18 10.04 8.87
N PRO A 82 24.64 9.60 10.06
CA PRO A 82 25.92 8.91 10.21
C PRO A 82 26.11 7.70 9.29
N VAL A 83 25.10 6.81 9.20
CA VAL A 83 25.17 5.62 8.33
C VAL A 83 25.28 6.01 6.85
N LEU A 84 24.53 7.02 6.41
CA LEU A 84 24.64 7.51 5.02
C LEU A 84 26.02 8.10 4.74
N ALA A 85 26.60 8.84 5.67
CA ALA A 85 27.94 9.42 5.51
C ALA A 85 29.03 8.34 5.40
N GLU A 86 28.92 7.27 6.20
CA GLU A 86 29.86 6.14 6.17
C GLU A 86 29.82 5.40 4.84
N HIS A 87 28.63 5.25 4.24
CA HIS A 87 28.41 4.45 3.03
C HIS A 87 28.20 5.29 1.76
N ILE A 88 28.52 6.58 1.78
CA ILE A 88 28.27 7.50 0.66
C ILE A 88 28.94 7.03 -0.66
N ALA A 89 30.12 6.41 -0.57
CA ALA A 89 30.86 5.92 -1.73
C ALA A 89 30.14 4.78 -2.47
N ASP A 90 29.26 4.04 -1.81
CA ASP A 90 28.54 2.92 -2.40
C ASP A 90 27.44 3.37 -3.39
N PHE A 91 27.10 4.66 -3.46
CA PHE A 91 26.28 5.19 -4.57
C PHE A 91 26.97 5.11 -5.93
N GLY A 92 28.28 4.92 -5.98
CA GLY A 92 29.04 4.76 -7.22
C GLY A 92 28.89 3.40 -7.90
N ARG A 93 28.08 2.47 -7.36
CA ARG A 93 27.93 1.11 -7.88
C ARG A 93 26.48 0.73 -8.04
N TYR A 94 26.17 -0.08 -9.05
CA TYR A 94 24.84 -0.68 -9.17
C TYR A 94 24.61 -1.67 -8.03
N PRO A 95 23.46 -1.57 -7.32
CA PRO A 95 23.11 -2.53 -6.28
C PRO A 95 22.64 -3.86 -6.89
N MET A 96 22.85 -4.95 -6.16
CA MET A 96 22.31 -6.26 -6.53
C MET A 96 20.78 -6.31 -6.26
N ALA A 97 20.02 -6.92 -7.15
CA ALA A 97 18.57 -7.08 -7.04
C ALA A 97 18.14 -7.84 -5.76
N LYS A 98 18.97 -8.80 -5.32
CA LYS A 98 18.74 -9.59 -4.12
C LYS A 98 18.93 -8.77 -2.83
N GLY A 99 19.67 -7.67 -2.90
CA GLY A 99 20.13 -6.90 -1.75
C GLY A 99 21.44 -7.43 -1.17
N ILE A 100 22.10 -6.61 -0.33
CA ILE A 100 23.33 -6.99 0.35
C ILE A 100 23.08 -8.04 1.44
N ALA A 101 24.05 -8.91 1.70
CA ALA A 101 23.92 -9.96 2.72
C ALA A 101 23.64 -9.39 4.13
N PRO A 102 24.30 -8.31 4.61
CA PRO A 102 23.98 -7.71 5.90
C PRO A 102 22.51 -7.29 6.02
N PHE A 103 21.89 -6.75 4.95
CA PHE A 103 20.48 -6.39 4.96
C PHE A 103 19.59 -7.62 5.12
N ARG A 104 19.81 -8.67 4.34
CA ARG A 104 19.00 -9.89 4.41
C ARG A 104 19.11 -10.56 5.77
N GLN A 105 20.32 -10.58 6.35
CA GLN A 105 20.57 -11.10 7.70
C GLN A 105 19.86 -10.26 8.77
N ALA A 106 19.91 -8.94 8.68
CA ALA A 106 19.21 -8.05 9.61
C ALA A 106 17.68 -8.22 9.55
N ALA A 107 17.12 -8.32 8.34
CA ALA A 107 15.69 -8.55 8.14
C ALA A 107 15.24 -9.93 8.67
N ALA A 108 15.98 -11.00 8.34
CA ALA A 108 15.70 -12.36 8.83
C ALA A 108 15.81 -12.45 10.36
N GLY A 109 16.86 -11.85 10.94
CA GLY A 109 17.06 -11.78 12.38
C GLY A 109 15.95 -11.00 13.09
N TRP A 110 15.51 -9.89 12.51
CA TRP A 110 14.37 -9.13 13.04
C TRP A 110 13.08 -9.94 13.00
N LEU A 111 12.74 -10.60 11.89
CA LEU A 111 11.57 -11.46 11.78
C LEU A 111 11.56 -12.55 12.86
N SER A 112 12.70 -13.20 13.06
CA SER A 112 12.83 -14.29 14.05
C SER A 112 12.72 -13.79 15.50
N ARG A 113 13.10 -12.54 15.79
CA ARG A 113 12.91 -11.95 17.14
C ARG A 113 11.48 -11.45 17.35
N ARG A 114 10.83 -11.01 16.28
CA ARG A 114 9.55 -10.30 16.36
C ARG A 114 8.34 -11.24 16.31
N PHE A 115 8.44 -12.33 15.60
CA PHE A 115 7.33 -13.24 15.34
C PHE A 115 7.64 -14.66 15.80
N ASP A 116 6.59 -15.39 16.18
CA ASP A 116 6.66 -16.80 16.56
C ASP A 116 6.67 -17.69 15.30
N LEU A 117 7.78 -17.62 14.57
CA LEU A 117 7.94 -18.34 13.31
C LEU A 117 8.15 -19.84 13.55
N PRO A 118 7.67 -20.72 12.65
CA PRO A 118 7.86 -22.17 12.77
C PRO A 118 9.33 -22.60 12.75
N ARG A 119 10.21 -21.77 12.17
CA ARG A 119 11.68 -21.85 12.20
C ARG A 119 12.29 -20.50 11.81
N PRO A 120 13.60 -20.30 12.01
CA PRO A 120 14.29 -19.11 11.48
C PRO A 120 14.16 -19.02 9.95
N ILE A 121 14.02 -17.79 9.45
CA ILE A 121 14.04 -17.45 8.01
C ILE A 121 15.47 -17.59 7.49
N ASP A 122 15.63 -18.22 6.33
CA ASP A 122 16.91 -18.25 5.61
C ASP A 122 17.15 -16.93 4.88
N PRO A 123 18.16 -16.11 5.29
CA PRO A 123 18.43 -14.83 4.65
C PRO A 123 18.88 -14.96 3.19
N GLU A 124 19.36 -16.14 2.77
CA GLU A 124 19.83 -16.34 1.41
C GLU A 124 18.72 -16.65 0.41
N SER A 125 17.68 -17.37 0.79
CA SER A 125 16.63 -17.81 -0.12
C SER A 125 15.24 -17.30 0.18
N GLU A 126 15.00 -16.77 1.40
CA GLU A 126 13.66 -16.44 1.91
C GLU A 126 13.49 -14.96 2.26
N VAL A 127 14.45 -14.11 1.89
CA VAL A 127 14.38 -12.64 2.04
C VAL A 127 14.82 -11.95 0.76
N LEU A 128 14.02 -10.98 0.30
CA LEU A 128 14.30 -10.20 -0.89
C LEU A 128 14.07 -8.71 -0.62
N VAL A 129 15.08 -7.86 -0.87
CA VAL A 129 14.97 -6.41 -0.73
C VAL A 129 13.98 -5.82 -1.74
N LEU A 130 13.20 -4.82 -1.32
CA LEU A 130 12.22 -4.13 -2.15
C LEU A 130 12.47 -2.62 -2.12
N ASN A 131 12.18 -1.94 -3.23
CA ASN A 131 12.18 -0.47 -3.30
C ASN A 131 10.90 0.10 -2.66
N GLY A 132 10.72 -0.24 -1.38
CA GLY A 132 9.50 -0.08 -0.61
C GLY A 132 8.45 -1.15 -0.98
N SER A 133 7.53 -1.43 -0.04
CA SER A 133 6.51 -2.48 -0.21
C SER A 133 5.54 -2.23 -1.37
N ARG A 134 5.29 -0.96 -1.77
CA ARG A 134 4.38 -0.63 -2.88
C ARG A 134 4.80 -1.32 -4.18
N GLU A 135 6.07 -1.21 -4.51
CA GLU A 135 6.64 -1.83 -5.71
C GLU A 135 6.54 -3.35 -5.61
N GLY A 136 6.96 -3.92 -4.47
CA GLY A 136 6.90 -5.35 -4.24
C GLY A 136 5.49 -5.94 -4.37
N LEU A 137 4.51 -5.30 -3.74
CA LEU A 137 3.10 -5.71 -3.80
C LEU A 137 2.54 -5.63 -5.24
N PHE A 138 2.96 -4.66 -6.04
CA PHE A 138 2.56 -4.57 -7.44
C PHE A 138 3.16 -5.71 -8.28
N PHE A 139 4.47 -5.91 -8.21
CA PHE A 139 5.16 -6.94 -9.02
C PHE A 139 4.85 -8.37 -8.55
N ALA A 140 4.45 -8.56 -7.28
CA ALA A 140 4.05 -9.87 -6.77
C ALA A 140 2.83 -10.43 -7.52
N ALA A 141 1.87 -9.59 -7.93
CA ALA A 141 0.73 -10.02 -8.74
C ALA A 141 1.15 -10.61 -10.09
N LEU A 142 2.12 -9.96 -10.77
CA LEU A 142 2.63 -10.45 -12.05
C LEU A 142 3.38 -11.78 -11.90
N THR A 143 4.11 -11.92 -10.79
CA THR A 143 4.81 -13.18 -10.50
C THR A 143 3.82 -14.30 -10.16
N ALA A 144 2.76 -14.01 -9.39
CA ALA A 144 1.79 -15.00 -8.94
C ALA A 144 1.12 -15.74 -10.10
N THR A 145 0.72 -15.03 -11.15
CA THR A 145 0.13 -15.65 -12.35
C THR A 145 1.04 -16.67 -13.01
N ARG A 146 2.33 -16.37 -13.07
CA ARG A 146 3.33 -17.29 -13.65
C ARG A 146 3.66 -18.44 -12.71
N PHE A 147 3.78 -18.14 -11.41
CA PHE A 147 4.15 -19.11 -10.38
C PHE A 147 3.07 -20.17 -10.18
N VAL A 148 1.83 -19.73 -10.06
CA VAL A 148 0.67 -20.60 -9.84
C VAL A 148 0.30 -21.36 -11.13
N GLY A 149 0.61 -20.79 -12.29
CA GLY A 149 0.33 -21.40 -13.60
C GLY A 149 -1.12 -21.22 -14.05
N ALA A 150 -1.50 -21.98 -15.10
CA ALA A 150 -2.80 -21.88 -15.73
C ALA A 150 -3.95 -22.22 -14.78
N ARG A 151 -5.00 -21.42 -14.83
CA ARG A 151 -6.26 -21.62 -14.11
C ARG A 151 -7.39 -21.88 -15.09
N LYS A 152 -8.40 -22.60 -14.63
CA LYS A 152 -9.61 -22.83 -15.42
C LYS A 152 -10.44 -21.53 -15.46
N GLY A 153 -10.51 -20.90 -16.63
CA GLY A 153 -11.12 -19.58 -16.81
C GLY A 153 -10.14 -18.42 -16.56
N ARG A 154 -10.67 -17.20 -16.42
CA ARG A 154 -9.86 -16.00 -16.16
C ARG A 154 -9.27 -16.05 -14.75
N PRO A 155 -7.94 -15.95 -14.59
CA PRO A 155 -7.33 -15.92 -13.26
C PRO A 155 -7.86 -14.77 -12.42
N ALA A 156 -7.99 -14.98 -11.11
CA ALA A 156 -8.48 -14.00 -10.17
C ALA A 156 -7.44 -13.68 -9.09
N ILE A 157 -7.46 -12.42 -8.65
CA ILE A 157 -6.74 -11.96 -7.45
C ILE A 157 -7.78 -11.38 -6.49
N LEU A 158 -7.80 -11.91 -5.27
CA LEU A 158 -8.69 -11.49 -4.20
C LEU A 158 -8.05 -10.34 -3.42
N VAL A 159 -8.83 -9.27 -3.19
CA VAL A 159 -8.35 -8.02 -2.60
C VAL A 159 -9.36 -7.53 -1.56
N PRO A 160 -8.94 -7.19 -0.31
CA PRO A 160 -9.85 -6.58 0.65
C PRO A 160 -10.42 -5.26 0.11
N ASN A 161 -11.59 -4.88 0.53
CA ASN A 161 -12.24 -3.64 0.08
C ASN A 161 -12.87 -2.89 1.29
N PRO A 162 -12.37 -1.74 1.70
CA PRO A 162 -11.29 -0.89 1.14
C PRO A 162 -9.92 -1.57 1.01
N PHE A 163 -9.06 -1.01 0.12
CA PHE A 163 -7.79 -1.63 -0.24
C PHE A 163 -6.67 -0.64 -0.50
N TYR A 164 -5.44 -1.14 -0.52
CA TYR A 164 -4.30 -0.36 -1.00
C TYR A 164 -4.21 -0.43 -2.53
N PRO A 165 -4.14 0.72 -3.24
CA PRO A 165 -4.26 0.76 -4.71
C PRO A 165 -3.27 -0.12 -5.48
N ALA A 166 -2.09 -0.43 -4.89
CA ALA A 166 -1.10 -1.27 -5.54
C ALA A 166 -1.61 -2.70 -5.82
N TYR A 167 -2.51 -3.24 -4.98
CA TYR A 167 -3.05 -4.60 -5.17
C TYR A 167 -3.88 -4.69 -6.45
N GLY A 168 -4.87 -3.81 -6.60
CA GLY A 168 -5.72 -3.78 -7.79
C GLY A 168 -4.94 -3.39 -9.05
N ALA A 169 -3.97 -2.48 -8.96
CA ALA A 169 -3.10 -2.13 -10.07
C ALA A 169 -2.26 -3.32 -10.54
N GLY A 170 -1.68 -4.08 -9.60
CA GLY A 170 -0.93 -5.30 -9.88
C GLY A 170 -1.81 -6.38 -10.52
N ALA A 171 -3.02 -6.61 -9.99
CA ALA A 171 -3.97 -7.57 -10.52
C ALA A 171 -4.32 -7.27 -11.99
N ARG A 172 -4.60 -6.00 -12.32
CA ARG A 172 -4.88 -5.58 -13.71
C ARG A 172 -3.66 -5.74 -14.61
N ALA A 173 -2.47 -5.33 -14.15
CA ALA A 173 -1.23 -5.50 -14.91
C ALA A 173 -0.92 -6.97 -15.20
N ALA A 174 -1.32 -7.88 -14.29
CA ALA A 174 -1.24 -9.33 -14.45
C ALA A 174 -2.38 -9.91 -15.31
N SER A 175 -3.26 -9.09 -15.89
CA SER A 175 -4.45 -9.50 -16.65
C SER A 175 -5.43 -10.38 -15.86
N CYS A 176 -5.37 -10.31 -14.53
CA CYS A 176 -6.30 -11.00 -13.64
C CYS A 176 -7.60 -10.23 -13.46
N GLU A 177 -8.66 -10.94 -13.14
CA GLU A 177 -9.85 -10.33 -12.55
C GLU A 177 -9.52 -9.92 -11.12
N THR A 178 -9.83 -8.66 -10.75
CA THR A 178 -9.75 -8.22 -9.37
C THR A 178 -11.08 -8.44 -8.69
N ILE A 179 -11.13 -9.35 -7.73
CA ILE A 179 -12.33 -9.58 -6.92
C ILE A 179 -12.17 -8.86 -5.60
N TYR A 180 -12.98 -7.84 -5.38
CA TYR A 180 -12.97 -7.03 -4.19
C TYR A 180 -13.84 -7.65 -3.11
N LEU A 181 -13.25 -7.97 -1.95
CA LEU A 181 -13.89 -8.61 -0.80
C LEU A 181 -14.31 -7.54 0.22
N PRO A 182 -15.60 -7.30 0.43
CA PRO A 182 -16.06 -6.25 1.34
C PRO A 182 -15.58 -6.50 2.76
N THR A 183 -15.00 -5.45 3.39
CA THR A 183 -14.62 -5.45 4.79
C THR A 183 -15.48 -4.44 5.54
N THR A 184 -16.36 -4.93 6.38
CA THR A 184 -17.42 -4.19 7.07
C THR A 184 -17.39 -4.43 8.57
N PRO A 185 -18.16 -3.67 9.38
CA PRO A 185 -18.28 -3.97 10.80
C PRO A 185 -18.77 -5.41 11.08
N ALA A 186 -19.61 -5.98 10.22
CA ALA A 186 -20.19 -7.31 10.40
C ALA A 186 -19.16 -8.44 10.35
N ASN A 187 -18.07 -8.26 9.59
CA ASN A 187 -16.97 -9.22 9.48
C ASN A 187 -15.67 -8.75 10.17
N GLY A 188 -15.78 -7.79 11.12
CA GLY A 188 -14.64 -7.26 11.85
C GLY A 188 -13.61 -6.52 10.97
N PHE A 189 -14.06 -6.01 9.82
CA PHE A 189 -13.22 -5.36 8.80
C PHE A 189 -12.11 -6.25 8.25
N LEU A 190 -12.35 -7.57 8.18
CA LEU A 190 -11.52 -8.54 7.46
C LEU A 190 -12.36 -9.20 6.37
N PRO A 191 -11.76 -9.67 5.26
CA PRO A 191 -12.50 -10.44 4.25
C PRO A 191 -13.17 -11.68 4.87
N ASP A 192 -14.42 -11.93 4.51
CA ASP A 192 -15.13 -13.12 4.95
C ASP A 192 -14.66 -14.33 4.11
N LEU A 193 -13.95 -15.26 4.75
CA LEU A 193 -13.41 -16.45 4.10
C LEU A 193 -14.52 -17.50 3.80
N ASP A 194 -15.61 -17.48 4.55
CA ASP A 194 -16.72 -18.44 4.38
C ASP A 194 -17.65 -18.03 3.23
N ALA A 195 -17.59 -16.76 2.82
CA ALA A 195 -18.33 -16.27 1.67
C ALA A 195 -17.67 -16.59 0.32
N LEU A 196 -16.48 -17.20 0.31
CA LEU A 196 -15.73 -17.52 -0.91
C LEU A 196 -16.21 -18.86 -1.49
N ASP A 197 -16.79 -18.82 -2.67
CA ASP A 197 -17.20 -20.02 -3.39
C ASP A 197 -16.01 -20.77 -4.00
N GLU A 198 -16.17 -22.09 -4.17
CA GLU A 198 -15.11 -22.95 -4.72
C GLU A 198 -14.72 -22.61 -6.16
N ALA A 199 -15.64 -22.12 -6.98
CA ALA A 199 -15.36 -21.75 -8.37
C ALA A 199 -14.42 -20.52 -8.42
N THR A 200 -14.64 -19.55 -7.53
CA THR A 200 -13.76 -18.39 -7.34
C THR A 200 -12.39 -18.84 -6.80
N LEU A 201 -12.36 -19.66 -5.77
CA LEU A 201 -11.11 -20.15 -5.17
C LEU A 201 -10.28 -20.97 -6.17
N ALA A 202 -10.90 -21.81 -6.99
CA ALA A 202 -10.21 -22.64 -7.99
C ALA A 202 -9.50 -21.85 -9.09
N ARG A 203 -9.90 -20.61 -9.36
CA ARG A 203 -9.25 -19.71 -10.33
C ARG A 203 -8.41 -18.61 -9.68
N THR A 204 -8.36 -18.58 -8.35
CA THR A 204 -7.54 -17.61 -7.61
C THR A 204 -6.05 -17.92 -7.75
N VAL A 205 -5.24 -16.90 -8.03
CA VAL A 205 -3.77 -17.00 -8.08
C VAL A 205 -3.12 -16.32 -6.88
N ALA A 206 -3.78 -15.30 -6.29
CA ALA A 206 -3.30 -14.64 -5.08
C ALA A 206 -4.44 -14.05 -4.26
N PHE A 207 -4.23 -13.99 -2.94
CA PHE A 207 -5.08 -13.31 -1.96
C PHE A 207 -4.22 -12.27 -1.26
N TYR A 208 -4.56 -10.98 -1.41
CA TYR A 208 -3.95 -9.90 -0.64
C TYR A 208 -4.67 -9.70 0.69
N ILE A 209 -3.91 -9.53 1.75
CA ILE A 209 -4.42 -9.12 3.06
C ILE A 209 -3.49 -8.07 3.66
N ALA A 210 -4.05 -7.02 4.25
CA ALA A 210 -3.31 -6.07 5.08
C ALA A 210 -3.60 -6.33 6.56
N SER A 211 -2.57 -6.53 7.36
CA SER A 211 -2.71 -6.72 8.81
C SER A 211 -1.52 -6.07 9.55
N PRO A 212 -1.75 -4.94 10.23
CA PRO A 212 -3.01 -4.17 10.38
C PRO A 212 -3.53 -3.56 9.07
N ALA A 213 -4.86 -3.53 8.91
CA ALA A 213 -5.53 -3.02 7.72
C ALA A 213 -5.51 -1.49 7.65
N ASN A 214 -5.42 -0.95 6.44
CA ASN A 214 -5.64 0.46 6.15
C ASN A 214 -6.88 0.58 5.24
N PRO A 215 -7.97 1.28 5.70
CA PRO A 215 -7.97 2.30 6.75
C PRO A 215 -8.41 1.84 8.15
N GLN A 216 -8.98 0.66 8.33
CA GLN A 216 -9.78 0.30 9.52
C GLN A 216 -8.93 -0.05 10.75
N GLY A 217 -7.65 -0.45 10.54
CA GLY A 217 -6.76 -0.86 11.62
C GLY A 217 -7.08 -2.22 12.24
N SER A 218 -7.90 -3.03 11.57
CA SER A 218 -8.16 -4.42 11.96
C SER A 218 -6.92 -5.28 11.83
N VAL A 219 -6.78 -6.25 12.73
CA VAL A 219 -5.67 -7.20 12.79
C VAL A 219 -6.21 -8.61 12.61
N ALA A 220 -5.67 -9.35 11.65
CA ALA A 220 -5.99 -10.75 11.46
C ALA A 220 -5.43 -11.59 12.61
N SER A 221 -6.26 -12.46 13.19
CA SER A 221 -5.85 -13.40 14.22
C SER A 221 -5.03 -14.57 13.64
N ARG A 222 -4.34 -15.31 14.50
CA ARG A 222 -3.67 -16.57 14.12
C ARG A 222 -4.67 -17.56 13.49
N ASP A 223 -5.88 -17.68 14.05
CA ASP A 223 -6.92 -18.55 13.50
C ASP A 223 -7.37 -18.11 12.10
N TYR A 224 -7.51 -16.81 11.88
CA TYR A 224 -7.83 -16.29 10.55
C TYR A 224 -6.73 -16.65 9.53
N PHE A 225 -5.46 -16.42 9.86
CA PHE A 225 -4.34 -16.80 9.00
C PHE A 225 -4.25 -18.31 8.78
N THR A 226 -4.52 -19.11 9.80
CA THR A 226 -4.55 -20.59 9.70
C THR A 226 -5.63 -21.05 8.70
N ARG A 227 -6.84 -20.50 8.80
CA ARG A 227 -7.93 -20.78 7.84
C ARG A 227 -7.61 -20.32 6.43
N LEU A 228 -7.07 -19.12 6.27
CA LEU A 228 -6.64 -18.60 4.96
C LEU A 228 -5.54 -19.49 4.35
N LYS A 229 -4.58 -19.94 5.18
CA LYS A 229 -3.53 -20.86 4.75
C LYS A 229 -4.08 -22.22 4.29
N GLN A 230 -5.06 -22.78 4.99
CA GLN A 230 -5.74 -24.02 4.58
C GLN A 230 -6.42 -23.88 3.20
N LEU A 231 -7.06 -22.72 2.94
CA LEU A 231 -7.62 -22.44 1.63
C LEU A 231 -6.53 -22.31 0.55
N ALA A 232 -5.43 -21.62 0.88
CA ALA A 232 -4.30 -21.47 -0.04
C ALA A 232 -3.66 -22.82 -0.39
N ASP A 233 -3.55 -23.73 0.56
CA ASP A 233 -3.03 -25.07 0.32
C ASP A 233 -3.98 -25.92 -0.52
N ARG A 234 -5.28 -25.85 -0.21
CA ARG A 234 -6.30 -26.64 -0.94
C ARG A 234 -6.44 -26.20 -2.40
N PHE A 235 -6.37 -24.89 -2.66
CA PHE A 235 -6.63 -24.32 -4.00
C PHE A 235 -5.36 -23.86 -4.73
N GLY A 236 -4.22 -23.89 -4.07
CA GLY A 236 -2.91 -23.59 -4.66
C GLY A 236 -2.71 -22.13 -5.05
N PHE A 237 -3.14 -21.16 -4.24
CA PHE A 237 -2.92 -19.73 -4.48
C PHE A 237 -1.92 -19.14 -3.48
N MET A 238 -1.34 -17.99 -3.82
CA MET A 238 -0.42 -17.26 -2.94
C MET A 238 -1.16 -16.36 -1.95
N ILE A 239 -0.69 -16.30 -0.70
CA ILE A 239 -1.08 -15.28 0.28
C ILE A 239 -0.02 -14.19 0.28
N PHE A 240 -0.43 -12.95 -0.01
CA PHE A 240 0.40 -11.74 0.08
C PHE A 240 -0.06 -10.92 1.28
N SER A 241 0.70 -11.04 2.38
CA SER A 241 0.42 -10.34 3.64
C SER A 241 1.17 -9.01 3.67
N ASP A 242 0.44 -7.90 3.53
CA ASP A 242 1.00 -6.55 3.70
C ASP A 242 1.02 -6.22 5.20
N GLU A 243 2.20 -6.32 5.80
CA GLU A 243 2.43 -6.14 7.23
C GLU A 243 3.16 -4.83 7.54
N CYS A 244 3.04 -3.83 6.63
CA CYS A 244 3.75 -2.55 6.79
C CYS A 244 3.41 -1.79 8.08
N TYR A 245 2.28 -2.10 8.70
CA TYR A 245 1.84 -1.49 9.96
C TYR A 245 2.07 -2.38 11.19
N SER A 246 2.75 -3.53 11.06
CA SER A 246 2.96 -4.49 12.17
C SER A 246 3.59 -3.88 13.42
N GLU A 247 4.36 -2.80 13.28
CA GLU A 247 5.02 -2.12 14.41
C GLU A 247 4.22 -0.93 14.97
N ILE A 248 3.09 -0.56 14.36
CA ILE A 248 2.20 0.46 14.89
C ILE A 248 0.95 -0.21 15.43
N TYR A 249 0.93 -0.49 16.71
CA TYR A 249 -0.18 -1.16 17.41
C TYR A 249 -0.46 -0.51 18.77
N THR A 250 -1.69 -0.69 19.27
CA THR A 250 -2.11 -0.02 20.51
C THR A 250 -1.89 -0.88 21.75
N LYS A 251 -2.37 -2.10 21.79
CA LYS A 251 -2.27 -3.00 22.96
C LYS A 251 -1.45 -4.24 22.68
N THR A 252 -1.88 -5.03 21.71
CA THR A 252 -1.28 -6.33 21.39
C THR A 252 -0.53 -6.24 20.07
N ALA A 253 0.69 -6.73 20.06
CA ALA A 253 1.50 -6.81 18.85
C ALA A 253 0.82 -7.73 17.81
N PRO A 254 0.62 -7.26 16.55
CA PRO A 254 0.10 -8.11 15.49
C PRO A 254 1.01 -9.30 15.21
N GLY A 255 0.42 -10.46 14.90
CA GLY A 255 1.15 -11.60 14.35
C GLY A 255 1.44 -11.41 12.86
N SER A 256 2.23 -12.32 12.31
CA SER A 256 2.52 -12.43 10.88
C SER A 256 1.82 -13.63 10.26
N ALA A 257 1.46 -13.53 8.97
CA ALA A 257 1.00 -14.70 8.21
C ALA A 257 2.06 -15.81 8.14
N LEU A 258 3.34 -15.47 8.29
CA LEU A 258 4.45 -16.43 8.33
C LEU A 258 4.37 -17.38 9.53
N GLU A 259 3.75 -16.98 10.62
CA GLU A 259 3.58 -17.84 11.82
C GLU A 259 2.70 -19.07 11.55
N CYS A 260 1.83 -18.98 10.54
CA CYS A 260 0.90 -20.02 10.13
C CYS A 260 1.31 -20.73 8.82
N ALA A 261 2.48 -20.38 8.25
CA ALA A 261 2.85 -20.80 6.89
C ALA A 261 3.48 -22.20 6.82
N GLY A 262 3.73 -22.86 7.97
CA GLY A 262 4.46 -24.13 8.05
C GLY A 262 5.97 -23.93 7.87
N ALA A 263 6.74 -25.01 8.00
CA ALA A 263 8.21 -24.94 8.03
C ALA A 263 8.85 -24.52 6.71
N ASP A 264 8.19 -24.62 5.59
CA ASP A 264 8.68 -24.22 4.25
C ASP A 264 8.11 -22.88 3.77
N PHE A 265 7.30 -22.21 4.59
CA PHE A 265 6.58 -20.98 4.26
C PHE A 265 5.76 -21.06 2.96
N HIS A 266 5.33 -22.27 2.62
CA HIS A 266 4.62 -22.56 1.37
C HIS A 266 3.43 -21.63 1.13
N ASN A 267 3.34 -21.06 -0.08
CA ASN A 267 2.27 -20.15 -0.53
C ASN A 267 2.11 -18.85 0.28
N VAL A 268 3.05 -18.48 1.16
CA VAL A 268 2.95 -17.26 1.96
C VAL A 268 4.15 -16.35 1.70
N VAL A 269 3.87 -15.07 1.45
CA VAL A 269 4.88 -14.00 1.41
C VAL A 269 4.38 -12.82 2.23
N ALA A 270 5.15 -12.43 3.24
CA ALA A 270 4.94 -11.21 4.01
C ALA A 270 5.75 -10.04 3.43
N PHE A 271 5.14 -8.86 3.41
CA PHE A 271 5.74 -7.62 2.94
C PHE A 271 5.93 -6.64 4.09
N GLN A 272 7.15 -6.19 4.29
CA GLN A 272 7.54 -5.28 5.36
C GLN A 272 8.14 -4.00 4.79
N SER A 273 8.11 -2.90 5.56
CA SER A 273 8.64 -1.61 5.11
C SER A 273 9.14 -0.75 6.27
N LEU A 274 10.24 -0.03 6.06
CA LEU A 274 10.71 0.99 7.00
C LEU A 274 9.81 2.24 7.03
N SER A 275 8.94 2.41 6.03
CA SER A 275 8.13 3.63 5.89
C SER A 275 7.29 3.95 7.12
N LYS A 276 6.73 2.91 7.77
CA LYS A 276 5.82 3.10 8.93
C LYS A 276 6.51 2.73 10.24
N ARG A 277 7.25 1.60 10.24
CA ARG A 277 8.00 1.13 11.38
C ARG A 277 9.02 2.17 11.90
N SER A 278 9.77 2.77 10.98
CA SER A 278 10.95 3.59 11.29
C SER A 278 10.83 5.05 10.88
N ASN A 279 9.63 5.53 10.50
CA ASN A 279 9.45 6.88 9.98
C ASN A 279 10.35 7.25 8.79
N LEU A 280 10.64 6.28 7.93
CA LEU A 280 11.55 6.43 6.79
C LEU A 280 10.84 6.20 5.44
N PRO A 281 9.72 6.91 5.14
CA PRO A 281 9.02 6.69 3.88
C PRO A 281 9.86 7.08 2.66
N GLY A 282 10.75 8.08 2.79
CA GLY A 282 11.60 8.59 1.72
C GLY A 282 12.80 7.69 1.40
N VAL A 283 13.23 6.82 2.30
CA VAL A 283 14.36 5.88 2.09
C VAL A 283 14.01 4.81 1.06
N ARG A 284 12.73 4.51 0.85
CA ARG A 284 12.25 3.53 -0.13
C ARG A 284 12.84 2.13 0.07
N VAL A 285 12.90 1.66 1.31
CA VAL A 285 13.37 0.30 1.63
C VAL A 285 12.27 -0.49 2.33
N GLY A 286 12.09 -1.69 1.87
CA GLY A 286 11.28 -2.74 2.45
C GLY A 286 11.83 -4.10 2.06
N PHE A 287 11.12 -5.16 2.40
CA PHE A 287 11.46 -6.50 1.95
C PHE A 287 10.21 -7.40 1.83
N ALA A 288 10.36 -8.46 1.08
CA ALA A 288 9.47 -9.62 1.04
C ALA A 288 10.17 -10.80 1.70
N ALA A 289 9.42 -11.59 2.49
CA ALA A 289 9.95 -12.80 3.10
C ALA A 289 8.92 -13.94 3.05
N GLY A 290 9.37 -15.18 2.87
CA GLY A 290 8.49 -16.35 2.87
C GLY A 290 8.86 -17.42 1.85
N ASP A 291 7.89 -17.94 1.08
CA ASP A 291 8.07 -19.05 0.13
C ASP A 291 9.25 -18.80 -0.83
N ARG A 292 10.36 -19.53 -0.61
CA ARG A 292 11.60 -19.38 -1.39
C ARG A 292 11.43 -19.64 -2.88
N ARG A 293 10.47 -20.49 -3.28
CA ARG A 293 10.23 -20.82 -4.70
C ARG A 293 9.57 -19.64 -5.39
N PHE A 294 8.60 -19.01 -4.73
CA PHE A 294 8.00 -17.77 -5.19
C PHE A 294 9.03 -16.65 -5.24
N LEU A 295 9.80 -16.45 -4.16
CA LEU A 295 10.81 -15.39 -4.08
C LEU A 295 11.92 -15.53 -5.12
N SER A 296 12.30 -16.75 -5.51
CA SER A 296 13.24 -16.97 -6.61
C SER A 296 12.69 -16.44 -7.94
N MET A 297 11.46 -16.81 -8.31
CA MET A 297 10.82 -16.30 -9.53
C MET A 297 10.55 -14.80 -9.48
N PHE A 298 10.21 -14.31 -8.29
CA PHE A 298 9.98 -12.88 -8.03
C PHE A 298 11.28 -12.07 -8.17
N HIS A 299 12.40 -12.60 -7.68
CA HIS A 299 13.72 -12.02 -7.87
C HIS A 299 14.06 -11.92 -9.37
N ASP A 300 13.85 -12.99 -10.15
CA ASP A 300 14.18 -13.00 -11.58
C ASP A 300 13.40 -11.91 -12.34
N LEU A 301 12.09 -11.77 -12.09
CA LEU A 301 11.29 -10.71 -12.69
C LEU A 301 11.80 -9.33 -12.27
N ARG A 302 12.06 -9.12 -10.98
CA ARG A 302 12.49 -7.83 -10.46
C ARG A 302 13.91 -7.46 -10.90
N ASN A 303 14.79 -8.42 -11.05
CA ASN A 303 16.15 -8.19 -11.55
C ASN A 303 16.17 -7.54 -12.95
N VAL A 304 15.14 -7.80 -13.75
CA VAL A 304 15.01 -7.23 -15.11
C VAL A 304 14.16 -5.97 -15.14
N ALA A 305 13.10 -5.91 -14.34
CA ALA A 305 12.01 -4.93 -14.51
C ALA A 305 11.90 -3.90 -13.38
N ALA A 306 12.39 -4.19 -12.17
CA ALA A 306 12.19 -3.32 -11.02
C ALA A 306 13.42 -2.46 -10.73
N PRO A 307 13.23 -1.26 -10.12
CA PRO A 307 14.34 -0.47 -9.64
C PRO A 307 15.08 -1.19 -8.50
N GLN A 308 16.40 -1.00 -8.44
CA GLN A 308 17.25 -1.57 -7.40
C GLN A 308 17.35 -0.59 -6.22
N VAL A 309 17.42 -1.13 -5.00
CA VAL A 309 17.61 -0.31 -3.79
C VAL A 309 19.07 0.08 -3.64
N PRO A 310 19.43 1.37 -3.62
CA PRO A 310 20.81 1.81 -3.44
C PRO A 310 21.45 1.22 -2.17
N VAL A 311 22.72 0.81 -2.27
CA VAL A 311 23.44 0.13 -1.17
C VAL A 311 23.49 0.97 0.12
N PRO A 312 23.76 2.30 0.10
CA PRO A 312 23.73 3.13 1.30
C PRO A 312 22.38 3.08 2.03
N LEU A 313 21.28 3.01 1.30
CA LEU A 313 19.94 2.92 1.89
C LEU A 313 19.67 1.53 2.49
N GLN A 314 20.29 0.48 1.96
CA GLN A 314 20.24 -0.85 2.57
C GLN A 314 21.01 -0.88 3.90
N HIS A 315 22.14 -0.15 4.02
CA HIS A 315 22.86 0.01 5.30
C HIS A 315 22.03 0.77 6.33
N VAL A 316 21.31 1.82 5.92
CA VAL A 316 20.31 2.48 6.81
C VAL A 316 19.27 1.46 7.29
N ALA A 317 18.84 0.56 6.44
CA ALA A 317 17.89 -0.47 6.83
C ALA A 317 18.51 -1.51 7.79
N VAL A 318 19.77 -1.88 7.62
CA VAL A 318 20.51 -2.73 8.57
C VAL A 318 20.48 -2.11 9.97
N ALA A 319 20.85 -0.83 10.09
CA ALA A 319 20.80 -0.10 11.35
C ALA A 319 19.36 -0.05 11.91
N ALA A 320 18.36 0.23 11.07
CA ALA A 320 16.96 0.31 11.49
C ALA A 320 16.40 -1.02 12.02
N TYR A 321 16.73 -2.16 11.40
CA TYR A 321 16.31 -3.49 11.90
C TYR A 321 17.14 -3.99 13.10
N GLY A 322 18.26 -3.36 13.38
CA GLY A 322 19.10 -3.59 14.57
C GLY A 322 18.70 -2.75 15.78
N ASP A 323 17.93 -1.67 15.60
CA ASP A 323 17.52 -0.76 16.66
C ASP A 323 16.01 -0.79 16.88
N GLU A 324 15.59 -1.20 18.07
CA GLU A 324 14.18 -1.19 18.48
C GLU A 324 13.80 0.06 19.29
N ALA A 325 14.77 0.84 19.77
CA ALA A 325 14.50 2.02 20.60
C ALA A 325 13.70 3.09 19.84
N HIS A 326 14.08 3.38 18.58
CA HIS A 326 13.32 4.31 17.74
C HIS A 326 11.93 3.81 17.38
N VAL A 327 11.73 2.49 17.29
CA VAL A 327 10.42 1.88 17.00
C VAL A 327 9.50 2.03 18.20
N GLU A 328 9.98 1.76 19.42
CA GLU A 328 9.20 1.94 20.64
C GLU A 328 8.84 3.41 20.86
N GLU A 329 9.76 4.34 20.60
CA GLU A 329 9.47 5.77 20.67
C GLU A 329 8.42 6.18 19.62
N ASN A 330 8.53 5.70 18.37
CA ASN A 330 7.54 5.93 17.33
C ASN A 330 6.16 5.41 17.76
N ARG A 331 6.10 4.21 18.33
CA ARG A 331 4.88 3.60 18.86
C ARG A 331 4.30 4.39 20.02
N ARG A 332 5.14 4.87 20.93
CA ARG A 332 4.73 5.74 22.06
C ARG A 332 4.06 7.02 21.55
N LEU A 333 4.63 7.68 20.55
CA LEU A 333 4.08 8.89 19.95
C LEU A 333 2.71 8.63 19.31
N TYR A 334 2.51 7.51 18.61
CA TYR A 334 1.18 7.15 18.08
C TYR A 334 0.18 6.83 19.18
N ARG A 335 0.59 6.12 20.26
CA ARG A 335 -0.28 5.86 21.41
C ARG A 335 -0.80 7.14 22.02
N THR A 336 0.07 8.16 22.24
CA THR A 336 -0.34 9.48 22.74
C THR A 336 -1.41 10.12 21.87
N LYS A 337 -1.32 10.02 20.54
CA LYS A 337 -2.33 10.57 19.63
C LYS A 337 -3.65 9.80 19.70
N PHE A 338 -3.60 8.47 19.90
CA PHE A 338 -4.81 7.70 20.13
C PHE A 338 -5.44 7.97 21.51
N ASP A 339 -4.64 8.25 22.55
CA ASP A 339 -5.16 8.67 23.85
C ASP A 339 -5.92 9.99 23.73
N LEU A 340 -5.41 10.94 22.95
CA LEU A 340 -6.13 12.17 22.60
C LEU A 340 -7.42 11.88 21.81
N ALA A 341 -7.37 10.98 20.83
CA ALA A 341 -8.55 10.61 20.07
C ALA A 341 -9.62 9.96 20.94
N ASP A 342 -9.26 9.08 21.88
CA ASP A 342 -10.17 8.48 22.86
C ASP A 342 -10.86 9.55 23.73
N GLN A 343 -10.09 10.51 24.22
CA GLN A 343 -10.61 11.60 25.06
C GLN A 343 -11.54 12.55 24.29
N ILE A 344 -11.15 12.90 23.06
CA ILE A 344 -11.86 13.94 22.28
C ILE A 344 -13.07 13.34 21.56
N LEU A 345 -12.91 12.19 20.88
CA LEU A 345 -13.99 11.57 20.12
C LEU A 345 -14.95 10.77 21.01
N GLY A 346 -14.47 10.12 22.05
CA GLY A 346 -15.29 9.22 22.88
C GLY A 346 -15.93 8.13 22.01
N ASN A 347 -17.26 8.06 22.02
CA ASN A 347 -18.04 7.11 21.22
C ASN A 347 -18.65 7.72 19.95
N ARG A 348 -18.30 8.96 19.60
CA ARG A 348 -18.87 9.68 18.46
C ARG A 348 -18.50 9.05 17.15
N TYR A 349 -19.39 9.12 16.19
CA TYR A 349 -19.16 8.65 14.80
C TYR A 349 -18.67 7.19 14.70
N GLY A 350 -19.12 6.34 15.63
CA GLY A 350 -18.70 4.95 15.68
C GLY A 350 -17.22 4.74 15.99
N TYR A 351 -16.52 5.77 16.52
CA TYR A 351 -15.10 5.68 16.85
C TYR A 351 -14.81 4.52 17.78
N LYS A 352 -13.82 3.75 17.37
CA LYS A 352 -13.16 2.74 18.22
C LYS A 352 -11.67 2.83 17.96
N ARG A 353 -10.87 2.81 19.03
CA ARG A 353 -9.42 2.77 18.92
C ARG A 353 -9.02 1.55 18.05
N PRO A 354 -8.32 1.74 16.93
CA PRO A 354 -7.91 0.63 16.08
C PRO A 354 -6.89 -0.26 16.80
N ALA A 355 -6.86 -1.55 16.46
CA ALA A 355 -5.86 -2.49 16.99
C ALA A 355 -4.45 -2.15 16.48
N GLY A 356 -4.34 -1.66 15.23
CA GLY A 356 -3.07 -1.26 14.65
C GLY A 356 -3.20 -0.19 13.56
N GLY A 357 -2.04 0.27 13.04
CA GLY A 357 -1.97 1.40 12.13
C GLY A 357 -2.10 2.74 12.83
N PHE A 358 -2.22 3.80 12.05
CA PHE A 358 -2.36 5.19 12.56
C PHE A 358 -3.60 5.90 12.01
N CYS A 359 -4.54 5.16 11.42
CA CYS A 359 -5.75 5.74 10.86
C CYS A 359 -6.93 5.62 11.84
N VAL A 360 -7.77 6.62 11.83
CA VAL A 360 -9.10 6.61 12.43
C VAL A 360 -10.12 6.51 11.30
N TRP A 361 -11.14 5.66 11.50
CA TRP A 361 -12.21 5.38 10.55
C TRP A 361 -13.54 5.72 11.21
N LEU A 362 -14.16 6.82 10.76
CA LEU A 362 -15.38 7.38 11.40
C LEU A 362 -16.58 7.20 10.48
N ASP A 363 -17.68 6.73 11.04
CA ASP A 363 -18.99 6.65 10.37
C ASP A 363 -19.68 8.01 10.41
N VAL A 364 -19.89 8.58 9.25
CA VAL A 364 -20.57 9.86 9.03
C VAL A 364 -21.79 9.71 8.12
N SER A 365 -22.30 8.49 7.96
CA SER A 365 -23.44 8.19 7.09
C SER A 365 -24.69 8.99 7.44
N SER A 366 -24.96 9.18 8.73
CA SER A 366 -26.08 10.00 9.23
C SER A 366 -25.90 11.51 9.08
N LEU A 367 -24.70 11.97 8.69
CA LEU A 367 -24.34 13.40 8.57
C LEU A 367 -24.30 13.88 7.11
N GLY A 368 -24.92 13.15 6.19
CA GLY A 368 -24.93 13.47 4.76
C GLY A 368 -23.87 12.73 3.92
N GLY A 369 -23.12 11.81 4.54
CA GLY A 369 -22.16 10.97 3.87
C GLY A 369 -20.73 11.54 3.81
N ASP A 370 -19.83 10.73 3.30
CA ASP A 370 -18.38 10.94 3.37
C ASP A 370 -17.90 12.14 2.53
N GLU A 371 -18.40 12.34 1.31
CA GLU A 371 -17.99 13.47 0.46
C GLU A 371 -18.51 14.81 1.04
N ALA A 372 -19.79 14.87 1.43
CA ALA A 372 -20.38 16.09 2.00
C ALA A 372 -19.68 16.51 3.29
N VAL A 373 -19.42 15.56 4.19
CA VAL A 373 -18.69 15.81 5.44
C VAL A 373 -17.24 16.23 5.17
N THR A 374 -16.56 15.62 4.20
CA THR A 374 -15.19 15.99 3.81
C THR A 374 -15.14 17.44 3.32
N VAL A 375 -16.09 17.86 2.47
CA VAL A 375 -16.19 19.26 1.99
C VAL A 375 -16.48 20.21 3.16
N LYS A 376 -17.44 19.87 4.04
CA LYS A 376 -17.81 20.68 5.20
C LYS A 376 -16.62 20.91 6.13
N LEU A 377 -15.88 19.83 6.50
CA LEU A 377 -14.70 19.92 7.35
C LEU A 377 -13.59 20.79 6.73
N TYR A 378 -13.39 20.69 5.42
CA TYR A 378 -12.40 21.51 4.73
C TYR A 378 -12.80 22.98 4.72
N ARG A 379 -14.03 23.29 4.30
CA ARG A 379 -14.54 24.66 4.15
C ARG A 379 -14.68 25.41 5.46
N GLU A 380 -15.12 24.75 6.54
CA GLU A 380 -15.48 25.42 7.78
C GLU A 380 -14.40 25.30 8.85
N ALA A 381 -13.68 24.17 8.87
CA ALA A 381 -12.67 23.86 9.87
C ALA A 381 -11.22 23.88 9.36
N GLY A 382 -10.99 23.86 8.05
CA GLY A 382 -9.65 23.68 7.47
C GLY A 382 -9.06 22.29 7.76
N VAL A 383 -9.91 21.27 7.98
CA VAL A 383 -9.46 19.89 8.22
C VAL A 383 -9.65 19.07 6.96
N ARG A 384 -8.55 18.53 6.42
CA ARG A 384 -8.57 17.71 5.19
C ARG A 384 -8.51 16.23 5.55
N VAL A 385 -9.58 15.50 5.27
CA VAL A 385 -9.73 14.05 5.46
C VAL A 385 -9.91 13.33 4.11
N VAL A 386 -10.07 12.03 4.09
CA VAL A 386 -10.35 11.26 2.85
C VAL A 386 -11.73 10.64 2.94
N PRO A 387 -12.61 10.86 1.94
CA PRO A 387 -13.86 10.11 1.82
C PRO A 387 -13.57 8.60 1.73
N GLY A 388 -14.30 7.82 2.49
CA GLY A 388 -14.09 6.37 2.53
C GLY A 388 -14.45 5.69 1.22
N SER A 389 -15.47 6.18 0.52
CA SER A 389 -15.84 5.68 -0.81
C SER A 389 -14.71 5.77 -1.83
N TYR A 390 -13.74 6.68 -1.66
CA TYR A 390 -12.57 6.80 -2.54
C TYR A 390 -11.52 5.71 -2.29
N LEU A 391 -11.54 5.10 -1.11
CA LEU A 391 -10.62 4.02 -0.71
C LEU A 391 -11.16 2.63 -1.06
N ALA A 392 -12.41 2.56 -1.50
CA ALA A 392 -13.11 1.33 -1.83
C ALA A 392 -13.54 1.29 -3.31
N ARG A 393 -14.12 0.18 -3.71
CA ARG A 393 -14.78 0.00 -5.02
C ARG A 393 -16.21 -0.46 -4.81
N ASP A 394 -17.08 -0.01 -5.70
CA ASP A 394 -18.48 -0.45 -5.72
C ASP A 394 -18.55 -1.95 -6.00
N GLN A 395 -19.42 -2.61 -5.26
CA GLN A 395 -19.78 -4.01 -5.44
C GLN A 395 -20.96 -4.12 -6.42
N ALA A 396 -21.27 -5.34 -6.83
CA ALA A 396 -22.51 -5.60 -7.55
C ALA A 396 -23.71 -5.04 -6.77
N GLY A 397 -24.61 -4.33 -7.46
CA GLY A 397 -25.74 -3.64 -6.81
C GLY A 397 -25.43 -2.25 -6.25
N GLY A 398 -24.22 -1.72 -6.48
CA GLY A 398 -23.85 -0.33 -6.10
C GLY A 398 -23.44 -0.16 -4.65
N PHE A 399 -23.30 -1.23 -3.87
CA PHE A 399 -22.80 -1.15 -2.49
C PHE A 399 -21.30 -0.83 -2.46
N ASN A 400 -20.92 0.24 -1.76
CA ASN A 400 -19.53 0.61 -1.51
C ASN A 400 -19.21 0.51 -0.02
N PRO A 401 -18.34 -0.41 0.43
CA PRO A 401 -18.08 -0.62 1.85
C PRO A 401 -17.33 0.54 2.53
N GLY A 402 -16.84 1.51 1.76
CA GLY A 402 -16.25 2.74 2.28
C GLY A 402 -17.20 3.92 2.32
N ALA A 403 -18.38 3.83 1.67
CA ALA A 403 -19.34 4.91 1.65
C ALA A 403 -19.86 5.21 3.06
N GLY A 404 -20.04 6.49 3.35
CA GLY A 404 -20.46 6.96 4.67
C GLY A 404 -19.36 6.99 5.72
N TYR A 405 -18.11 6.67 5.38
CA TYR A 405 -16.96 6.75 6.27
C TYR A 405 -15.97 7.83 5.85
N ILE A 406 -15.28 8.41 6.82
CA ILE A 406 -14.10 9.25 6.55
C ILE A 406 -12.87 8.66 7.22
N ARG A 407 -11.70 8.79 6.54
CA ARG A 407 -10.41 8.39 7.08
C ARG A 407 -9.59 9.60 7.50
N LEU A 408 -9.09 9.56 8.74
CA LEU A 408 -8.10 10.47 9.29
C LEU A 408 -6.81 9.72 9.56
N ALA A 409 -5.66 10.23 9.09
CA ALA A 409 -4.36 9.70 9.45
C ALA A 409 -3.75 10.56 10.56
N LEU A 410 -3.53 10.00 11.76
CA LEU A 410 -2.99 10.71 12.92
C LEU A 410 -1.47 10.90 12.83
N VAL A 411 -1.00 11.48 11.72
CA VAL A 411 0.42 11.64 11.42
C VAL A 411 1.00 12.97 11.89
N ALA A 412 0.17 14.03 12.01
CA ALA A 412 0.57 15.32 12.55
C ALA A 412 1.04 15.19 14.01
N ASP A 413 1.70 16.19 14.55
CA ASP A 413 2.03 16.22 15.98
C ASP A 413 0.79 16.17 16.88
N SER A 414 0.99 15.95 18.18
CA SER A 414 -0.11 15.76 19.12
C SER A 414 -1.00 17.01 19.28
N ALA A 415 -0.41 18.21 19.20
CA ALA A 415 -1.15 19.47 19.33
C ALA A 415 -2.06 19.70 18.12
N LEU A 416 -1.50 19.57 16.90
CA LEU A 416 -2.29 19.67 15.66
C LEU A 416 -3.32 18.55 15.53
N THR A 417 -2.99 17.33 16.00
CA THR A 417 -3.95 16.22 16.03
C THR A 417 -5.13 16.54 16.94
N ALA A 418 -4.89 17.01 18.18
CA ALA A 418 -5.95 17.41 19.09
C ALA A 418 -6.80 18.56 18.53
N GLU A 419 -6.16 19.58 17.97
CA GLU A 419 -6.83 20.71 17.34
C GLU A 419 -7.74 20.26 16.19
N ALA A 420 -7.25 19.40 15.30
CA ALA A 420 -8.05 18.88 14.20
C ALA A 420 -9.29 18.12 14.68
N LEU A 421 -9.14 17.27 15.71
CA LEU A 421 -10.25 16.51 16.29
C LEU A 421 -11.28 17.44 16.99
N HIS A 422 -10.85 18.47 17.72
CA HIS A 422 -11.75 19.46 18.28
C HIS A 422 -12.50 20.25 17.20
N ARG A 423 -11.79 20.68 16.14
CA ARG A 423 -12.42 21.36 15.00
C ARG A 423 -13.45 20.46 14.30
N LEU A 424 -13.15 19.15 14.16
CA LEU A 424 -14.06 18.17 13.58
C LEU A 424 -15.36 18.08 14.39
N ILE A 425 -15.26 17.91 15.72
CA ILE A 425 -16.43 17.83 16.59
C ILE A 425 -17.28 19.11 16.49
N ALA A 426 -16.64 20.27 16.61
CA ALA A 426 -17.34 21.57 16.57
C ALA A 426 -18.11 21.82 15.24
N ILE A 427 -17.75 21.13 14.17
CA ILE A 427 -18.43 21.25 12.87
C ILE A 427 -19.50 20.17 12.67
N LEU A 428 -19.34 19.00 13.29
CA LEU A 428 -20.23 17.86 13.06
C LEU A 428 -21.32 17.72 14.14
N GLU A 429 -21.18 18.37 15.29
CA GLU A 429 -22.22 18.58 16.30
C GLU A 429 -23.02 19.86 16.02
#